data_28732fc4ce52ec795f70ba18346c2995
#
_entry.id   28732fc4ce52ec795f70ba18346c2995
#
_cell.length_a   1.000
_cell.length_b   1.000
_cell.length_c   1.000
_cell.angle_alpha   90.00
_cell.angle_beta   90.00
_cell.angle_gamma   90.00
#
_symmetry.space_group_name_H-M   'P 1'
#
loop_
_entity.id
_entity.type
_entity.pdbx_description
1 polymer ?
#
loop_
_entity_poly.entity_id
_entity_poly.type
_entity_poly.pdbx_seq_one_letter_code
_entity_poly.pdbx_strand_id
1 'polypeptide(L)'
;MSELTEVFSKRQQQFIQFAYSYVRNREEAEDIVMGAFTNVWEHRNELQEDTNISALLLTAIKNRSLNHLQHLEVRMRAEQHIGDMRQKELALRISTLEACDPDKLFCDEIQALVQEAISELPPTSREVFILSRMKNLPNKEIALRLDISVKTVEFHITRSLKQLRVQLKDYQFLWSFL
;
A
#
# COMPACT_ATOMS: atom_id res chain seq x y z
N MET A 1 -7.32 20.63 15.46
CA MET A 1 -6.41 20.02 14.45
C MET A 1 -7.18 20.05 13.13
N SER A 2 -6.53 20.29 12.00
CA SER A 2 -7.25 20.26 10.74
C SER A 2 -7.62 18.80 10.40
N GLU A 3 -8.74 18.59 9.73
CA GLU A 3 -9.20 17.29 9.27
C GLU A 3 -8.11 16.52 8.49
N LEU A 4 -7.34 17.25 7.67
CA LEU A 4 -6.18 16.71 6.94
C LEU A 4 -5.15 16.04 7.87
N THR A 5 -4.82 16.68 9.01
CA THR A 5 -3.84 16.12 9.98
C THR A 5 -4.40 14.87 10.65
N GLU A 6 -5.69 14.86 10.95
CA GLU A 6 -6.35 13.73 11.59
C GLU A 6 -6.42 12.52 10.64
N VAL A 7 -6.85 12.73 9.39
CA VAL A 7 -6.90 11.69 8.35
C VAL A 7 -5.49 11.13 8.10
N PHE A 8 -4.49 12.00 7.97
CA PHE A 8 -3.11 11.57 7.75
C PHE A 8 -2.59 10.74 8.92
N SER A 9 -2.76 11.22 10.16
CA SER A 9 -2.30 10.50 11.35
C SER A 9 -2.93 9.11 11.49
N LYS A 10 -4.22 9.00 11.21
CA LYS A 10 -4.94 7.72 11.26
C LYS A 10 -4.51 6.73 10.18
N ARG A 11 -4.15 7.22 8.98
CA ARG A 11 -3.91 6.39 7.79
C ARG A 11 -2.46 6.40 7.31
N GLN A 12 -1.54 7.02 8.02
CA GLN A 12 -0.14 7.17 7.61
C GLN A 12 0.50 5.81 7.24
N GLN A 13 0.28 4.78 8.05
CA GLN A 13 0.83 3.46 7.80
C GLN A 13 0.25 2.81 6.54
N GLN A 14 -1.03 3.03 6.25
CA GLN A 14 -1.67 2.55 5.04
C GLN A 14 -1.09 3.25 3.80
N PHE A 15 -0.85 4.55 3.87
CA PHE A 15 -0.21 5.32 2.81
C PHE A 15 1.22 4.86 2.54
N ILE A 16 2.01 4.62 3.58
CA ILE A 16 3.38 4.09 3.46
C ILE A 16 3.35 2.68 2.85
N GLN A 17 2.42 1.83 3.29
CA GLN A 17 2.28 0.48 2.74
C GLN A 17 1.89 0.51 1.25
N PHE A 18 0.98 1.42 0.86
CA PHE A 18 0.63 1.63 -0.53
C PHE A 18 1.85 2.04 -1.36
N ALA A 19 2.58 3.08 -0.97
CA ALA A 19 3.80 3.49 -1.68
C ALA A 19 4.84 2.36 -1.74
N TYR A 20 5.08 1.67 -0.61
CA TYR A 20 6.03 0.56 -0.51
C TYR A 20 5.70 -0.60 -1.45
N SER A 21 4.42 -0.91 -1.66
CA SER A 21 4.01 -2.01 -2.56
C SER A 21 4.52 -1.82 -3.99
N TYR A 22 4.74 -0.57 -4.41
CA TYR A 22 5.24 -0.22 -5.73
C TYR A 22 6.74 0.08 -5.74
N VAL A 23 7.22 0.94 -4.82
CA VAL A 23 8.65 1.37 -4.86
C VAL A 23 9.61 0.33 -4.27
N ARG A 24 9.13 -0.58 -3.41
CA ARG A 24 9.91 -1.67 -2.82
C ARG A 24 11.09 -1.21 -1.95
N ASN A 25 11.09 0.05 -1.55
CA ASN A 25 12.05 0.64 -0.61
C ASN A 25 11.27 1.43 0.44
N ARG A 26 11.52 1.15 1.72
CA ARG A 26 10.75 1.75 2.82
C ARG A 26 11.06 3.24 3.01
N GLU A 27 12.33 3.61 2.95
CA GLU A 27 12.76 5.00 3.09
C GLU A 27 12.15 5.87 1.98
N GLU A 28 12.24 5.41 0.73
CA GLU A 28 11.61 6.08 -0.42
C GLU A 28 10.08 6.17 -0.28
N ALA A 29 9.44 5.13 0.25
CA ALA A 29 7.98 5.15 0.46
C ALA A 29 7.59 6.18 1.54
N GLU A 30 8.35 6.26 2.63
CA GLU A 30 8.14 7.25 3.70
C GLU A 30 8.36 8.68 3.16
N ASP A 31 9.40 8.91 2.39
CA ASP A 31 9.70 10.21 1.75
C ASP A 31 8.61 10.63 0.76
N ILE A 32 8.13 9.71 -0.06
CA ILE A 32 7.03 9.93 -1.00
C ILE A 32 5.77 10.35 -0.25
N VAL A 33 5.42 9.64 0.82
CA VAL A 33 4.21 9.91 1.61
C VAL A 33 4.32 11.25 2.32
N MET A 34 5.46 11.55 2.96
CA MET A 34 5.68 12.83 3.62
C MET A 34 5.67 14.00 2.62
N GLY A 35 6.32 13.83 1.48
CA GLY A 35 6.29 14.85 0.42
C GLY A 35 4.90 15.07 -0.18
N ALA A 36 4.08 14.02 -0.30
CA ALA A 36 2.69 14.14 -0.73
C ALA A 36 1.86 14.91 0.31
N PHE A 37 1.99 14.56 1.60
CA PHE A 37 1.32 15.27 2.68
C PHE A 37 1.69 16.74 2.74
N THR A 38 2.98 17.08 2.66
CA THR A 38 3.47 18.47 2.68
C THR A 38 2.86 19.26 1.54
N ASN A 39 2.82 18.70 0.33
CA ASN A 39 2.23 19.36 -0.84
C ASN A 39 0.73 19.65 -0.64
N VAL A 40 -0.04 18.67 -0.17
CA VAL A 40 -1.47 18.86 0.11
C VAL A 40 -1.68 19.85 1.26
N TRP A 41 -0.82 19.82 2.28
CA TRP A 41 -0.86 20.75 3.40
C TRP A 41 -0.62 22.20 2.99
N GLU A 42 0.31 22.46 2.09
CA GLU A 42 0.60 23.79 1.58
C GLU A 42 -0.61 24.38 0.82
N HIS A 43 -1.37 23.54 0.11
CA HIS A 43 -2.55 23.93 -0.67
C HIS A 43 -3.89 23.72 0.08
N ARG A 44 -3.86 23.42 1.39
CA ARG A 44 -5.06 23.07 2.16
C ARG A 44 -6.18 24.12 2.14
N ASN A 45 -5.83 25.40 1.95
CA ASN A 45 -6.79 26.50 1.91
C ASN A 45 -7.59 26.55 0.60
N GLU A 46 -7.17 25.79 -0.41
CA GLU A 46 -7.82 25.68 -1.73
C GLU A 46 -8.77 24.47 -1.77
N LEU A 47 -8.77 23.63 -0.72
CA LEU A 47 -9.63 22.45 -0.66
C LEU A 47 -11.08 22.83 -0.41
N GLN A 48 -12.00 22.15 -1.08
CA GLN A 48 -13.45 22.29 -0.87
C GLN A 48 -13.87 21.50 0.38
N GLU A 49 -14.97 21.89 1.00
CA GLU A 49 -15.46 21.25 2.24
C GLU A 49 -15.86 19.78 2.07
N ASP A 50 -16.21 19.37 0.85
CA ASP A 50 -16.59 17.99 0.49
C ASP A 50 -15.43 17.16 -0.09
N THR A 51 -14.20 17.66 -0.05
CA THR A 51 -13.03 16.97 -0.59
C THR A 51 -12.74 15.68 0.18
N ASN A 52 -12.70 14.54 -0.51
CA ASN A 52 -12.22 13.29 0.08
C ASN A 52 -10.69 13.35 0.29
N ILE A 53 -10.31 13.78 1.49
CA ILE A 53 -8.89 13.98 1.89
C ILE A 53 -8.05 12.70 1.72
N SER A 54 -8.64 11.53 2.02
CA SER A 54 -7.92 10.26 1.88
C SER A 54 -7.61 9.93 0.42
N ALA A 55 -8.57 10.12 -0.47
CA ALA A 55 -8.38 9.91 -1.91
C ALA A 55 -7.42 10.95 -2.50
N LEU A 56 -7.50 12.21 -2.08
CA LEU A 56 -6.58 13.28 -2.50
C LEU A 56 -5.13 12.95 -2.11
N LEU A 57 -4.89 12.57 -0.85
CA LEU A 57 -3.56 12.16 -0.38
C LEU A 57 -3.05 10.95 -1.16
N LEU A 58 -3.89 9.93 -1.37
CA LEU A 58 -3.49 8.75 -2.12
C LEU A 58 -3.18 9.07 -3.58
N THR A 59 -3.93 9.99 -4.21
CA THR A 59 -3.64 10.48 -5.56
C THR A 59 -2.27 11.17 -5.62
N ALA A 60 -1.97 12.01 -4.63
CA ALA A 60 -0.66 12.67 -4.55
C ALA A 60 0.47 11.65 -4.36
N ILE A 61 0.27 10.65 -3.50
CA ILE A 61 1.23 9.55 -3.26
C ILE A 61 1.41 8.69 -4.52
N LYS A 62 0.30 8.31 -5.19
CA LYS A 62 0.33 7.61 -6.47
C LYS A 62 1.19 8.33 -7.50
N ASN A 63 0.93 9.62 -7.71
CA ASN A 63 1.64 10.41 -8.71
C ASN A 63 3.14 10.53 -8.39
N ARG A 64 3.51 10.71 -7.11
CA ARG A 64 4.92 10.76 -6.71
C ARG A 64 5.59 9.39 -6.84
N SER A 65 4.91 8.30 -6.49
CA SER A 65 5.41 6.94 -6.68
C SER A 65 5.62 6.62 -8.16
N LEU A 66 4.69 7.01 -9.01
CA LEU A 66 4.79 6.84 -10.47
C LEU A 66 6.00 7.58 -11.03
N ASN A 67 6.18 8.86 -10.66
CA ASN A 67 7.34 9.64 -11.07
C ASN A 67 8.65 8.99 -10.61
N HIS A 68 8.72 8.50 -9.37
CA HIS A 68 9.90 7.79 -8.87
C HIS A 68 10.21 6.54 -9.72
N LEU A 69 9.20 5.71 -10.03
CA LEU A 69 9.38 4.50 -10.84
C LEU A 69 9.79 4.82 -12.28
N GLN A 70 9.22 5.86 -12.90
CA GLN A 70 9.60 6.32 -14.23
C GLN A 70 11.05 6.83 -14.28
N HIS A 71 11.49 7.57 -13.26
CA HIS A 71 12.89 7.97 -13.13
C HIS A 71 13.83 6.77 -12.95
N LEU A 72 13.39 5.76 -12.20
CA LEU A 72 14.14 4.51 -12.05
C LEU A 72 14.24 3.77 -13.40
N GLU A 73 13.14 3.70 -14.16
CA GLU A 73 13.11 3.09 -15.48
C GLU A 73 14.10 3.76 -16.46
N VAL A 74 14.12 5.10 -16.49
CA VAL A 74 15.07 5.87 -17.32
C VAL A 74 16.50 5.55 -16.93
N ARG A 75 16.83 5.51 -15.63
CA ARG A 75 18.18 5.15 -15.15
C ARG A 75 18.54 3.73 -15.54
N MET A 76 17.64 2.77 -15.37
CA MET A 76 17.86 1.36 -15.74
C MET A 76 18.08 1.17 -17.24
N ARG A 77 17.40 1.95 -18.09
CA ARG A 77 17.61 1.93 -19.55
C ARG A 77 18.98 2.50 -19.95
N ALA A 78 19.48 3.48 -19.19
CA ALA A 78 20.80 4.07 -19.44
C ALA A 78 21.95 3.13 -19.03
N GLU A 79 21.72 2.24 -18.06
CA GLU A 79 22.66 1.24 -17.58
C GLU A 79 22.50 -0.04 -18.43
N GLN A 80 23.21 -0.12 -19.58
CA GLN A 80 23.09 -1.15 -20.63
C GLN A 80 23.20 -2.64 -20.20
N HIS A 81 23.29 -2.95 -18.91
CA HIS A 81 23.57 -4.30 -18.38
C HIS A 81 22.46 -4.86 -17.47
N ILE A 82 21.27 -4.24 -17.42
CA ILE A 82 20.19 -4.70 -16.55
C ILE A 82 19.33 -5.72 -17.31
N GLY A 83 19.24 -6.95 -16.76
CA GLY A 83 18.53 -8.05 -17.41
C GLY A 83 17.04 -7.76 -17.62
N ASP A 84 16.51 -8.22 -18.75
CA ASP A 84 15.11 -8.10 -19.22
C ASP A 84 14.05 -8.33 -18.12
N MET A 85 14.32 -9.21 -17.16
CA MET A 85 13.37 -9.56 -16.11
C MET A 85 13.09 -8.40 -15.15
N ARG A 86 14.12 -7.63 -14.77
CA ARG A 86 13.96 -6.44 -13.90
C ARG A 86 13.20 -5.32 -14.60
N GLN A 87 13.45 -5.13 -15.89
CA GLN A 87 12.72 -4.13 -16.69
C GLN A 87 11.24 -4.50 -16.83
N LYS A 88 10.93 -5.78 -17.06
CA LYS A 88 9.55 -6.28 -17.13
C LYS A 88 8.82 -6.14 -15.79
N GLU A 89 9.48 -6.45 -14.68
CA GLU A 89 8.91 -6.27 -13.34
C GLU A 89 8.61 -4.79 -13.06
N LEU A 90 9.53 -3.88 -13.41
CA LEU A 90 9.34 -2.44 -13.23
C LEU A 90 8.19 -1.92 -14.10
N ALA A 91 8.13 -2.31 -15.36
CA ALA A 91 7.03 -1.95 -16.28
C ALA A 91 5.67 -2.44 -15.76
N LEU A 92 5.60 -3.64 -15.19
CA LEU A 92 4.37 -4.16 -14.57
C LEU A 92 3.96 -3.31 -13.34
N ARG A 93 4.92 -2.91 -12.50
CA ARG A 93 4.62 -2.04 -11.35
C ARG A 93 4.09 -0.68 -11.79
N ILE A 94 4.67 -0.08 -12.81
CA ILE A 94 4.23 1.19 -13.40
C ILE A 94 2.80 1.03 -13.92
N SER A 95 2.53 0.06 -14.79
CA SER A 95 1.20 -0.13 -15.40
C SER A 95 0.12 -0.44 -14.35
N THR A 96 0.45 -1.22 -13.31
CA THR A 96 -0.48 -1.51 -12.22
C THR A 96 -0.81 -0.25 -11.41
N LEU A 97 0.19 0.58 -11.14
CA LEU A 97 -0.01 1.84 -10.41
C LEU A 97 -0.79 2.87 -11.26
N GLU A 98 -0.55 2.94 -12.56
CA GLU A 98 -1.33 3.78 -13.49
C GLU A 98 -2.81 3.41 -13.49
N ALA A 99 -3.12 2.12 -13.49
CA ALA A 99 -4.48 1.60 -13.46
C ALA A 99 -5.19 1.76 -12.10
N CYS A 100 -4.45 2.08 -11.03
CA CYS A 100 -5.02 2.28 -9.69
C CYS A 100 -5.91 3.52 -9.66
N ASP A 101 -7.14 3.37 -9.12
CA ASP A 101 -8.09 4.45 -8.91
C ASP A 101 -8.19 4.76 -7.41
N PRO A 102 -7.61 5.89 -6.94
CA PRO A 102 -7.59 6.26 -5.53
C PRO A 102 -8.98 6.49 -4.93
N ASP A 103 -9.94 6.99 -5.69
CA ASP A 103 -11.29 7.24 -5.19
C ASP A 103 -12.00 5.94 -4.85
N LYS A 104 -11.79 4.89 -5.64
CA LYS A 104 -12.32 3.55 -5.36
C LYS A 104 -11.69 2.88 -4.15
N LEU A 105 -10.41 3.16 -3.86
CA LEU A 105 -9.72 2.54 -2.72
C LEU A 105 -10.28 2.99 -1.36
N PHE A 106 -10.85 4.18 -1.28
CA PHE A 106 -11.42 4.73 -0.04
C PHE A 106 -12.95 4.82 -0.04
N CYS A 107 -13.61 4.13 -0.97
CA CYS A 107 -15.04 3.91 -0.90
C CYS A 107 -15.38 3.06 0.33
N ASP A 108 -16.34 3.50 1.15
CA ASP A 108 -16.74 2.80 2.38
C ASP A 108 -17.18 1.36 2.12
N GLU A 109 -17.79 1.10 0.98
CA GLU A 109 -18.21 -0.24 0.55
C GLU A 109 -17.02 -1.17 0.35
N ILE A 110 -15.93 -0.70 -0.27
CA ILE A 110 -14.70 -1.48 -0.48
C ILE A 110 -13.98 -1.73 0.84
N GLN A 111 -13.93 -0.73 1.72
CA GLN A 111 -13.37 -0.91 3.05
C GLN A 111 -14.16 -1.95 3.85
N ALA A 112 -15.50 -1.92 3.78
CA ALA A 112 -16.36 -2.91 4.42
C ALA A 112 -16.09 -4.32 3.87
N LEU A 113 -16.03 -4.48 2.54
CA LEU A 113 -15.72 -5.76 1.89
C LEU A 113 -14.35 -6.33 2.30
N VAL A 114 -13.32 -5.48 2.38
CA VAL A 114 -11.99 -5.89 2.84
C VAL A 114 -12.02 -6.33 4.31
N GLN A 115 -12.71 -5.58 5.17
CA GLN A 115 -12.86 -5.93 6.58
C GLN A 115 -13.62 -7.24 6.77
N GLU A 116 -14.70 -7.46 6.01
CA GLU A 116 -15.46 -8.70 5.99
C GLU A 116 -14.56 -9.87 5.58
N ALA A 117 -13.85 -9.77 4.45
CA ALA A 117 -12.95 -10.80 3.97
C ALA A 117 -11.84 -11.15 4.99
N ILE A 118 -11.27 -10.13 5.67
CA ILE A 118 -10.29 -10.34 6.75
C ILE A 118 -10.96 -11.04 7.94
N SER A 119 -12.20 -10.71 8.27
CA SER A 119 -12.93 -11.32 9.38
C SER A 119 -13.21 -12.81 9.19
N GLU A 120 -13.27 -13.28 7.94
CA GLU A 120 -13.46 -14.69 7.57
C GLU A 120 -12.16 -15.52 7.59
N LEU A 121 -11.00 -14.89 7.75
CA LEU A 121 -9.75 -15.63 7.94
C LEU A 121 -9.77 -16.44 9.25
N PRO A 122 -9.14 -17.63 9.26
CA PRO A 122 -8.94 -18.38 10.51
C PRO A 122 -8.27 -17.51 11.59
N PRO A 123 -8.63 -17.65 12.88
CA PRO A 123 -8.20 -16.70 13.93
C PRO A 123 -6.71 -16.39 13.94
N THR A 124 -5.85 -17.43 13.93
CA THR A 124 -4.37 -17.25 13.90
C THR A 124 -3.90 -16.57 12.62
N SER A 125 -4.47 -16.96 11.46
CA SER A 125 -4.10 -16.36 10.17
C SER A 125 -4.50 -14.89 10.12
N ARG A 126 -5.67 -14.53 10.65
CA ARG A 126 -6.16 -13.16 10.78
C ARG A 126 -5.23 -12.32 11.64
N GLU A 127 -4.87 -12.82 12.82
CA GLU A 127 -3.99 -12.10 13.73
C GLU A 127 -2.62 -11.87 13.12
N VAL A 128 -1.99 -12.88 12.54
CA VAL A 128 -0.72 -12.75 11.80
C VAL A 128 -0.84 -11.76 10.66
N PHE A 129 -1.93 -11.81 9.89
CA PHE A 129 -2.17 -10.91 8.76
C PHE A 129 -2.31 -9.46 9.21
N ILE A 130 -3.09 -9.19 10.27
CA ILE A 130 -3.26 -7.85 10.85
C ILE A 130 -1.92 -7.31 11.37
N LEU A 131 -1.15 -8.11 12.10
CA LEU A 131 0.15 -7.70 12.63
C LEU A 131 1.13 -7.38 11.50
N SER A 132 1.14 -8.19 10.44
CA SER A 132 2.04 -8.01 9.30
C SER A 132 1.65 -6.83 8.42
N ARG A 133 0.37 -6.74 7.99
CA ARG A 133 -0.08 -5.80 6.95
C ARG A 133 -0.64 -4.50 7.51
N MET A 134 -1.38 -4.55 8.61
CA MET A 134 -1.97 -3.34 9.18
C MET A 134 -1.06 -2.66 10.21
N LYS A 135 -0.23 -3.45 10.92
CA LYS A 135 0.71 -2.92 11.92
C LYS A 135 2.17 -2.90 11.45
N ASN A 136 2.45 -3.40 10.24
CA ASN A 136 3.78 -3.44 9.63
C ASN A 136 4.89 -4.06 10.50
N LEU A 137 4.53 -5.05 11.35
CA LEU A 137 5.52 -5.73 12.17
C LEU A 137 6.37 -6.68 11.33
N PRO A 138 7.69 -6.73 11.54
CA PRO A 138 8.57 -7.71 10.92
C PRO A 138 8.18 -9.14 11.32
N ASN A 139 8.33 -10.10 10.41
CA ASN A 139 7.98 -11.52 10.68
C ASN A 139 8.64 -12.08 11.94
N LYS A 140 9.87 -11.64 12.28
CA LYS A 140 10.56 -12.03 13.50
C LYS A 140 9.85 -11.56 14.77
N GLU A 141 9.33 -10.34 14.75
CA GLU A 141 8.62 -9.75 15.87
C GLU A 141 7.24 -10.40 16.07
N ILE A 142 6.54 -10.68 14.95
CA ILE A 142 5.27 -11.43 14.96
C ILE A 142 5.49 -12.84 15.54
N ALA A 143 6.56 -13.52 15.10
CA ALA A 143 6.91 -14.85 15.58
C ALA A 143 7.13 -14.88 17.10
N LEU A 144 7.88 -13.92 17.65
CA LEU A 144 8.10 -13.75 19.08
C LEU A 144 6.81 -13.44 19.85
N ARG A 145 5.96 -12.54 19.29
CA ARG A 145 4.72 -12.09 19.94
C ARG A 145 3.67 -13.19 20.05
N LEU A 146 3.59 -14.06 19.04
CA LEU A 146 2.60 -15.14 18.96
C LEU A 146 3.14 -16.51 19.37
N ASP A 147 4.41 -16.57 19.81
CA ASP A 147 5.11 -17.83 20.18
C ASP A 147 5.05 -18.89 19.07
N ILE A 148 5.32 -18.48 17.82
CA ILE A 148 5.38 -19.33 16.64
C ILE A 148 6.67 -19.12 15.85
N SER A 149 7.00 -20.05 14.95
CA SER A 149 8.19 -19.88 14.10
C SER A 149 7.98 -18.81 13.01
N VAL A 150 9.07 -18.17 12.58
CA VAL A 150 9.03 -17.23 11.42
C VAL A 150 8.45 -17.90 10.18
N LYS A 151 8.77 -19.18 9.96
CA LYS A 151 8.22 -19.97 8.85
C LYS A 151 6.70 -20.16 8.98
N THR A 152 6.20 -20.31 10.20
CA THR A 152 4.76 -20.37 10.48
C THR A 152 4.08 -19.04 10.17
N VAL A 153 4.71 -17.90 10.50
CA VAL A 153 4.23 -16.55 10.14
C VAL A 153 4.11 -16.42 8.62
N GLU A 154 5.15 -16.76 7.87
CA GLU A 154 5.16 -16.73 6.40
C GLU A 154 4.08 -17.63 5.79
N PHE A 155 3.88 -18.81 6.35
CA PHE A 155 2.79 -19.72 5.96
C PHE A 155 1.42 -19.06 6.14
N HIS A 156 1.15 -18.46 7.31
CA HIS A 156 -0.12 -17.78 7.58
C HIS A 156 -0.35 -16.57 6.65
N ILE A 157 0.68 -15.77 6.39
CA ILE A 157 0.60 -14.63 5.44
C ILE A 157 0.24 -15.13 4.04
N THR A 158 0.97 -16.14 3.54
CA THR A 158 0.75 -16.71 2.21
C THR A 158 -0.66 -17.30 2.07
N ARG A 159 -1.11 -18.04 3.10
CA ARG A 159 -2.45 -18.63 3.15
C ARG A 159 -3.54 -17.56 3.16
N SER A 160 -3.38 -16.53 3.97
CA SER A 160 -4.32 -15.38 4.03
C SER A 160 -4.43 -14.68 2.69
N LEU A 161 -3.31 -14.34 2.06
CA LEU A 161 -3.30 -13.73 0.74
C LEU A 161 -3.99 -14.59 -0.32
N LYS A 162 -3.78 -15.91 -0.27
CA LYS A 162 -4.46 -16.83 -1.21
C LYS A 162 -5.98 -16.84 -1.00
N GLN A 163 -6.45 -16.86 0.24
CA GLN A 163 -7.88 -16.85 0.57
C GLN A 163 -8.52 -15.51 0.16
N LEU A 164 -7.90 -14.39 0.54
CA LEU A 164 -8.37 -13.05 0.18
C LEU A 164 -8.43 -12.87 -1.34
N ARG A 165 -7.47 -13.42 -2.11
CA ARG A 165 -7.51 -13.39 -3.58
C ARG A 165 -8.74 -14.05 -4.16
N VAL A 166 -9.22 -15.10 -3.56
CA VAL A 166 -10.44 -15.77 -4.01
C VAL A 166 -11.67 -14.93 -3.70
N GLN A 167 -11.73 -14.36 -2.50
CA GLN A 167 -12.87 -13.57 -2.02
C GLN A 167 -12.99 -12.22 -2.74
N LEU A 168 -11.86 -11.57 -3.00
CA LEU A 168 -11.78 -10.24 -3.61
C LEU A 168 -11.37 -10.29 -5.09
N LYS A 169 -11.66 -11.38 -5.79
CA LYS A 169 -11.25 -11.61 -7.21
C LYS A 169 -11.68 -10.48 -8.16
N ASP A 170 -12.83 -9.87 -7.89
CA ASP A 170 -13.40 -8.81 -8.73
C ASP A 170 -12.78 -7.42 -8.43
N TYR A 171 -11.93 -7.35 -7.40
CA TYR A 171 -11.27 -6.12 -6.93
C TYR A 171 -9.74 -6.26 -7.02
N GLN A 172 -9.22 -6.65 -8.19
CA GLN A 172 -7.78 -6.93 -8.39
C GLN A 172 -6.86 -5.75 -8.03
N PHE A 173 -7.35 -4.52 -8.15
CA PHE A 173 -6.61 -3.32 -7.77
C PHE A 173 -6.29 -3.23 -6.27
N LEU A 174 -7.03 -3.95 -5.39
CA LEU A 174 -6.75 -3.99 -3.95
C LEU A 174 -5.47 -4.74 -3.60
N TRP A 175 -4.92 -5.55 -4.52
CA TRP A 175 -3.71 -6.35 -4.26
C TRP A 175 -2.47 -5.51 -4.03
N SER A 176 -2.43 -4.30 -4.54
CA SER A 176 -1.36 -3.36 -4.27
C SER A 176 -1.47 -2.72 -2.89
N PHE A 177 -2.61 -2.88 -2.21
CA PHE A 177 -2.91 -2.29 -0.92
C PHE A 177 -2.86 -3.31 0.24
N LEU A 178 -3.11 -4.60 -0.04
CA LEU A 178 -3.06 -5.72 0.91
C LEU A 178 -1.69 -6.41 0.91
#